data_fc93a5bbab31b102107e9a45d5ce0d43
#
_entry.id   fc93a5bbab31b102107e9a45d5ce0d43
#
_cell.length_a   1.000
_cell.length_b   1.000
_cell.length_c   1.000
_cell.angle_alpha   90.00
_cell.angle_beta   90.00
_cell.angle_gamma   90.00
#
_symmetry.space_group_name_H-M   'P 1'
#
loop_
_entity.id
_entity.type
_entity.pdbx_description
1 polymer ?
#
loop_
_entity_poly.entity_id
_entity_poly.type
_entity_poly.pdbx_seq_one_letter_code
_entity_poly.pdbx_strand_id
1 'polypeptide(L)'
;MAEQFHFDPDTYLEMVRSEVPDYEQLQETVVDATSDITARTILDLGTGTGETLRRVAQRHPTAKLVGVDESDRMLDIARVAVPGADLRVGRLQDPLPEGPFDLVVSALAVHHLDRAEKAELFARIAQRLAPGGRFVLADVIVPDDPGDEVTPLDAGYDLPSRVEEQLQWLTDAALKPTLRWQHRDLAVVVADRA
;
A
#
# COMPACT_ATOMS: atom_id res chain seq x y z
N MET A 1 6.15 22.30 14.37
CA MET A 1 6.19 21.17 13.41
C MET A 1 6.13 19.94 14.28
N ALA A 2 5.02 19.23 14.28
CA ALA A 2 4.94 17.95 14.98
C ALA A 2 5.97 17.02 14.32
N GLU A 3 6.81 16.37 15.11
CA GLU A 3 7.67 15.30 14.65
C GLU A 3 6.73 14.20 14.14
N GLN A 4 6.63 14.12 12.82
CA GLN A 4 5.86 13.12 12.15
C GLN A 4 6.72 11.88 12.14
N PHE A 5 6.29 10.91 12.95
CA PHE A 5 6.65 9.54 12.83
C PHE A 5 7.60 8.91 13.82
N HIS A 6 7.11 7.86 14.38
CA HIS A 6 7.59 7.29 15.64
C HIS A 6 8.09 5.85 15.53
N PHE A 7 8.25 5.30 14.30
CA PHE A 7 8.79 3.95 14.17
C PHE A 7 10.31 4.00 14.00
N ASP A 8 11.01 3.20 14.79
CA ASP A 8 12.42 2.95 14.55
C ASP A 8 12.56 2.03 13.33
N PRO A 9 13.15 2.53 12.22
CA PRO A 9 13.28 1.74 11.00
C PRO A 9 13.99 0.41 11.19
N ASP A 10 14.94 0.34 12.13
CA ASP A 10 15.74 -0.87 12.39
C ASP A 10 14.91 -1.99 13.04
N THR A 11 13.85 -1.64 13.76
CA THR A 11 12.96 -2.60 14.45
C THR A 11 11.57 -2.67 13.83
N TYR A 12 11.25 -1.81 12.87
CA TYR A 12 9.92 -1.66 12.30
C TYR A 12 9.31 -2.99 11.79
N LEU A 13 10.06 -3.75 11.02
CA LEU A 13 9.54 -4.99 10.44
C LEU A 13 9.26 -6.05 11.51
N GLU A 14 10.08 -6.12 12.56
CA GLU A 14 9.83 -7.02 13.69
C GLU A 14 8.59 -6.59 14.47
N MET A 15 8.44 -5.28 14.71
CA MET A 15 7.29 -4.71 15.38
C MET A 15 6.00 -5.00 14.61
N VAL A 16 5.92 -4.67 13.32
CA VAL A 16 4.72 -4.90 12.50
C VAL A 16 4.34 -6.38 12.47
N ARG A 17 5.31 -7.29 12.37
CA ARG A 17 5.05 -8.73 12.43
C ARG A 17 4.50 -9.20 13.77
N SER A 18 4.85 -8.52 14.86
CA SER A 18 4.37 -8.89 16.20
C SER A 18 3.02 -8.25 16.53
N GLU A 19 2.74 -7.06 15.99
CA GLU A 19 1.60 -6.24 16.38
C GLU A 19 0.42 -6.34 15.40
N VAL A 20 0.68 -6.62 14.10
CA VAL A 20 -0.37 -6.80 13.09
C VAL A 20 -0.67 -8.29 12.95
N PRO A 21 -1.79 -8.78 13.53
CA PRO A 21 -2.20 -10.16 13.34
C PRO A 21 -2.37 -10.47 11.85
N ASP A 22 -1.97 -11.69 11.44
CA ASP A 22 -2.07 -12.13 10.03
C ASP A 22 -1.25 -11.30 9.02
N TYR A 23 -0.23 -10.54 9.48
CA TYR A 23 0.66 -9.76 8.60
C TYR A 23 1.24 -10.57 7.44
N GLU A 24 1.72 -11.79 7.70
CA GLU A 24 2.29 -12.64 6.65
C GLU A 24 1.22 -13.05 5.61
N GLN A 25 0.00 -13.37 6.06
CA GLN A 25 -1.11 -13.68 5.16
C GLN A 25 -1.53 -12.47 4.32
N LEU A 26 -1.52 -11.28 4.91
CA LEU A 26 -1.75 -10.01 4.19
C LEU A 26 -0.74 -9.87 3.05
N GLN A 27 0.56 -10.00 3.35
CA GLN A 27 1.64 -9.88 2.37
C GLN A 27 1.59 -10.97 1.28
N GLU A 28 1.30 -12.22 1.65
CA GLU A 28 1.09 -13.31 0.69
C GLU A 28 -0.07 -13.00 -0.25
N THR A 29 -1.17 -12.50 0.29
CA THR A 29 -2.34 -12.12 -0.51
C THR A 29 -2.04 -10.99 -1.49
N VAL A 30 -1.22 -9.99 -1.08
CA VAL A 30 -0.73 -8.94 -2.00
C VAL A 30 0.02 -9.57 -3.18
N VAL A 31 0.97 -10.46 -2.92
CA VAL A 31 1.75 -11.12 -3.97
C VAL A 31 0.84 -11.94 -4.88
N ASP A 32 -0.06 -12.74 -4.31
CA ASP A 32 -1.02 -13.57 -5.05
C ASP A 32 -1.95 -12.73 -5.93
N ALA A 33 -2.34 -11.55 -5.46
CA ALA A 33 -3.17 -10.60 -6.21
C ALA A 33 -2.47 -10.05 -7.47
N THR A 34 -1.16 -10.26 -7.61
CA THR A 34 -0.37 -9.88 -8.80
C THR A 34 -0.02 -11.05 -9.72
N SER A 35 -0.40 -12.28 -9.35
CA SER A 35 0.11 -13.51 -9.99
C SER A 35 -0.38 -13.73 -11.43
N ASP A 36 -1.53 -13.17 -11.78
CA ASP A 36 -2.19 -13.29 -13.08
C ASP A 36 -1.84 -12.17 -14.06
N ILE A 37 -1.00 -11.21 -13.66
CA ILE A 37 -0.52 -10.11 -14.50
C ILE A 37 0.99 -10.21 -14.73
N THR A 38 1.47 -9.55 -15.78
CA THR A 38 2.90 -9.34 -16.04
C THR A 38 3.21 -7.86 -15.89
N ALA A 39 3.77 -7.47 -14.74
CA ALA A 39 4.15 -6.09 -14.50
C ALA A 39 5.61 -5.85 -14.93
N ARG A 40 5.82 -4.81 -15.74
CA ARG A 40 7.14 -4.30 -16.16
C ARG A 40 7.54 -3.03 -15.42
N THR A 41 6.55 -2.35 -14.86
CA THR A 41 6.72 -1.12 -14.09
C THR A 41 5.84 -1.19 -12.86
N ILE A 42 6.45 -1.06 -11.68
CA ILE A 42 5.77 -1.19 -10.38
C ILE A 42 6.03 0.07 -9.56
N LEU A 43 4.98 0.61 -8.98
CA LEU A 43 5.04 1.67 -7.97
C LEU A 43 4.55 1.13 -6.63
N ASP A 44 5.33 1.34 -5.60
CA ASP A 44 4.96 1.05 -4.20
C ASP A 44 4.78 2.36 -3.44
N LEU A 45 3.63 2.54 -2.80
CA LEU A 45 3.24 3.74 -2.08
C LEU A 45 3.20 3.47 -0.57
N GLY A 46 4.00 4.21 0.19
CA GLY A 46 4.31 3.90 1.58
C GLY A 46 5.26 2.70 1.66
N THR A 47 6.36 2.79 0.92
CA THR A 47 7.32 1.67 0.76
C THR A 47 7.92 1.21 2.08
N GLY A 48 8.06 2.11 3.06
CA GLY A 48 8.66 1.80 4.35
C GLY A 48 10.05 1.19 4.19
N THR A 49 10.27 0.06 4.84
CA THR A 49 11.52 -0.72 4.76
C THR A 49 11.64 -1.58 3.49
N GLY A 50 10.66 -1.51 2.58
CA GLY A 50 10.70 -2.17 1.28
C GLY A 50 10.20 -3.63 1.27
N GLU A 51 9.57 -4.12 2.32
CA GLU A 51 9.17 -5.54 2.42
C GLU A 51 8.14 -5.93 1.36
N THR A 52 7.09 -5.14 1.18
CA THR A 52 6.06 -5.40 0.15
C THR A 52 6.66 -5.34 -1.24
N LEU A 53 7.43 -4.28 -1.54
CA LEU A 53 8.07 -4.12 -2.84
C LEU A 53 9.03 -5.26 -3.15
N ARG A 54 9.81 -5.73 -2.16
CA ARG A 54 10.72 -6.87 -2.28
C ARG A 54 9.99 -8.18 -2.65
N ARG A 55 8.87 -8.46 -1.97
CA ARG A 55 8.04 -9.65 -2.23
C ARG A 55 7.44 -9.61 -3.64
N VAL A 56 6.87 -8.47 -4.02
CA VAL A 56 6.29 -8.27 -5.34
C VAL A 56 7.37 -8.33 -6.44
N ALA A 57 8.57 -7.78 -6.19
CA ALA A 57 9.69 -7.87 -7.12
C ALA A 57 10.15 -9.31 -7.38
N GLN A 58 10.11 -10.18 -6.40
CA GLN A 58 10.40 -11.60 -6.58
C GLN A 58 9.43 -12.28 -7.57
N ARG A 59 8.17 -11.84 -7.58
CA ARG A 59 7.16 -12.32 -8.53
C ARG A 59 7.32 -11.72 -9.91
N HIS A 60 7.87 -10.50 -10.00
CA HIS A 60 8.10 -9.74 -11.25
C HIS A 60 9.58 -9.34 -11.40
N PRO A 61 10.51 -10.29 -11.61
CA PRO A 61 11.95 -10.08 -11.45
C PRO A 61 12.58 -9.15 -12.51
N THR A 62 11.85 -8.82 -13.57
CA THR A 62 12.31 -7.91 -14.64
C THR A 62 11.66 -6.53 -14.58
N ALA A 63 10.81 -6.29 -13.59
CA ALA A 63 10.12 -5.03 -13.45
C ALA A 63 11.06 -3.90 -13.02
N LYS A 64 10.79 -2.71 -13.52
CA LYS A 64 11.35 -1.47 -12.97
C LYS A 64 10.55 -1.11 -11.73
N LEU A 65 11.25 -0.90 -10.64
CA LEU A 65 10.67 -0.67 -9.32
C LEU A 65 10.82 0.81 -8.95
N VAL A 66 9.74 1.41 -8.52
CA VAL A 66 9.70 2.75 -7.93
C VAL A 66 9.03 2.62 -6.56
N GLY A 67 9.62 3.23 -5.53
CA GLY A 67 9.05 3.28 -4.19
C GLY A 67 8.98 4.71 -3.69
N VAL A 68 7.92 5.05 -2.97
CA VAL A 68 7.72 6.35 -2.35
C VAL A 68 7.41 6.17 -0.87
N ASP A 69 8.13 6.89 -0.02
CA ASP A 69 7.89 6.96 1.42
C ASP A 69 8.28 8.35 1.95
N GLU A 70 7.62 8.83 2.98
CA GLU A 70 7.96 10.14 3.56
C GLU A 70 9.23 10.10 4.42
N SER A 71 9.62 8.92 4.89
CA SER A 71 10.79 8.71 5.75
C SER A 71 12.02 8.27 4.95
N ASP A 72 12.99 9.17 4.80
CA ASP A 72 14.28 8.81 4.16
C ASP A 72 15.01 7.70 4.93
N ARG A 73 14.87 7.64 6.27
CA ARG A 73 15.44 6.57 7.10
C ARG A 73 14.83 5.20 6.79
N MET A 74 13.52 5.13 6.54
CA MET A 74 12.88 3.90 6.06
C MET A 74 13.42 3.50 4.69
N LEU A 75 13.55 4.47 3.79
CA LEU A 75 14.10 4.22 2.46
C LEU A 75 15.57 3.80 2.48
N ASP A 76 16.37 4.17 3.49
CA ASP A 76 17.74 3.66 3.66
C ASP A 76 17.73 2.13 3.82
N ILE A 77 16.78 1.58 4.57
CA ILE A 77 16.61 0.13 4.70
C ILE A 77 16.07 -0.47 3.39
N ALA A 78 15.10 0.18 2.77
CA ALA A 78 14.53 -0.27 1.50
C ALA A 78 15.60 -0.34 0.39
N ARG A 79 16.58 0.56 0.36
CA ARG A 79 17.72 0.51 -0.60
C ARG A 79 18.54 -0.78 -0.49
N VAL A 80 18.60 -1.35 0.71
CA VAL A 80 19.27 -2.65 0.95
C VAL A 80 18.33 -3.80 0.59
N ALA A 81 17.04 -3.70 0.92
CA ALA A 81 16.07 -4.74 0.68
C ALA A 81 15.73 -4.92 -0.81
N VAL A 82 15.75 -3.83 -1.59
CA VAL A 82 15.36 -3.80 -3.02
C VAL A 82 16.44 -3.05 -3.83
N PRO A 83 17.64 -3.63 -4.00
CA PRO A 83 18.71 -2.98 -4.74
C PRO A 83 18.30 -2.63 -6.19
N GLY A 84 18.56 -1.39 -6.59
CA GLY A 84 18.24 -0.92 -7.95
C GLY A 84 16.83 -0.36 -8.11
N ALA A 85 16.00 -0.34 -7.07
CA ALA A 85 14.74 0.39 -7.09
C ALA A 85 15.00 1.92 -7.07
N ASP A 86 14.17 2.68 -7.77
CA ASP A 86 14.12 4.13 -7.71
C ASP A 86 13.27 4.54 -6.49
N LEU A 87 13.94 4.83 -5.38
CA LEU A 87 13.31 5.16 -4.11
C LEU A 87 13.32 6.67 -3.89
N ARG A 88 12.15 7.24 -3.64
CA ARG A 88 11.93 8.69 -3.56
C ARG A 88 11.28 9.09 -2.25
N VAL A 89 11.82 10.10 -1.61
CA VAL A 89 11.17 10.74 -0.46
C VAL A 89 9.98 11.54 -0.95
N GLY A 90 8.80 11.26 -0.41
CA GLY A 90 7.55 11.94 -0.75
C GLY A 90 6.39 11.43 0.06
N ARG A 91 5.38 12.26 0.24
CA ARG A 91 4.15 11.92 0.96
C ARG A 91 3.11 11.36 0.01
N LEU A 92 2.16 10.58 0.52
CA LEU A 92 1.04 10.07 -0.27
C LEU A 92 0.13 11.20 -0.79
N GLN A 93 0.15 12.37 -0.16
CA GLN A 93 -0.57 13.57 -0.60
C GLN A 93 0.13 14.31 -1.75
N ASP A 94 1.42 14.09 -1.95
CA ASP A 94 2.20 14.76 -3.00
C ASP A 94 1.88 14.21 -4.40
N PRO A 95 2.26 14.91 -5.49
CA PRO A 95 2.16 14.36 -6.84
C PRO A 95 2.90 13.02 -6.96
N LEU A 96 2.22 12.01 -7.46
CA LEU A 96 2.81 10.68 -7.66
C LEU A 96 3.86 10.70 -8.78
N PRO A 97 4.86 9.79 -8.74
CA PRO A 97 5.79 9.56 -9.83
C PRO A 97 5.08 9.39 -11.17
N GLU A 98 5.72 9.84 -12.24
CA GLU A 98 5.14 9.72 -13.58
C GLU A 98 5.11 8.25 -14.01
N GLY A 99 3.91 7.83 -14.48
CA GLY A 99 3.67 6.52 -15.05
C GLY A 99 3.91 6.47 -16.56
N PRO A 100 3.31 5.51 -17.27
CA PRO A 100 2.33 4.58 -16.72
C PRO A 100 2.96 3.41 -15.94
N PHE A 101 2.23 2.95 -14.91
CA PHE A 101 2.60 1.76 -14.15
C PHE A 101 1.67 0.59 -14.49
N ASP A 102 2.24 -0.59 -14.67
CA ASP A 102 1.46 -1.81 -14.84
C ASP A 102 0.85 -2.29 -13.51
N LEU A 103 1.55 -1.98 -12.42
CA LEU A 103 1.13 -2.32 -11.06
C LEU A 103 1.45 -1.18 -10.10
N VAL A 104 0.48 -0.83 -9.29
CA VAL A 104 0.68 0.00 -8.10
C VAL A 104 0.30 -0.84 -6.88
N VAL A 105 1.11 -0.81 -5.83
CA VAL A 105 0.82 -1.47 -4.55
C VAL A 105 0.91 -0.48 -3.41
N SER A 106 0.18 -0.73 -2.35
CA SER A 106 0.33 -0.05 -1.07
C SER A 106 -0.06 -1.00 0.05
N ALA A 107 0.76 -1.12 1.08
CA ALA A 107 0.47 -1.97 2.23
C ALA A 107 0.71 -1.21 3.54
N LEU A 108 -0.31 -1.18 4.40
CA LEU A 108 -0.28 -0.57 5.73
C LEU A 108 0.20 0.89 5.73
N ALA A 109 -0.32 1.70 4.80
CA ALA A 109 0.08 3.10 4.65
C ALA A 109 -1.10 4.07 4.40
N VAL A 110 -2.14 3.62 3.69
CA VAL A 110 -3.23 4.50 3.28
C VAL A 110 -4.16 4.83 4.46
N HIS A 111 -4.18 4.01 5.52
CA HIS A 111 -4.95 4.29 6.73
C HIS A 111 -4.49 5.56 7.46
N HIS A 112 -3.30 6.09 7.20
CA HIS A 112 -2.85 7.38 7.74
C HIS A 112 -3.51 8.60 7.06
N LEU A 113 -4.18 8.42 5.93
CA LEU A 113 -4.85 9.49 5.21
C LEU A 113 -6.29 9.68 5.70
N ASP A 114 -6.79 10.91 5.65
CA ASP A 114 -8.21 11.15 5.84
C ASP A 114 -9.04 10.71 4.62
N ARG A 115 -10.38 10.77 4.76
CA ARG A 115 -11.32 10.30 3.71
C ARG A 115 -11.15 11.03 2.38
N ALA A 116 -10.93 12.33 2.42
CA ALA A 116 -10.77 13.15 1.20
C ALA A 116 -9.42 12.85 0.54
N GLU A 117 -8.36 12.77 1.33
CA GLU A 117 -7.01 12.42 0.88
C GLU A 117 -6.96 11.03 0.24
N LYS A 118 -7.67 10.04 0.80
CA LYS A 118 -7.80 8.69 0.21
C LYS A 118 -8.46 8.74 -1.16
N ALA A 119 -9.60 9.41 -1.27
CA ALA A 119 -10.31 9.56 -2.55
C ALA A 119 -9.44 10.26 -3.61
N GLU A 120 -8.72 11.32 -3.23
CA GLU A 120 -7.79 12.02 -4.11
C GLU A 120 -6.59 11.15 -4.50
N LEU A 121 -6.03 10.36 -3.56
CA LEU A 121 -4.96 9.43 -3.86
C LEU A 121 -5.40 8.38 -4.88
N PHE A 122 -6.57 7.78 -4.71
CA PHE A 122 -7.08 6.77 -5.63
C PHE A 122 -7.34 7.34 -7.03
N ALA A 123 -7.84 8.57 -7.14
CA ALA A 123 -7.97 9.27 -8.42
C ALA A 123 -6.60 9.51 -9.10
N ARG A 124 -5.57 9.88 -8.34
CA ARG A 124 -4.19 10.05 -8.86
C ARG A 124 -3.58 8.72 -9.27
N ILE A 125 -3.79 7.63 -8.51
CA ILE A 125 -3.36 6.27 -8.88
C ILE A 125 -3.99 5.85 -10.19
N ALA A 126 -5.29 6.03 -10.36
CA ALA A 126 -6.00 5.69 -11.60
C ALA A 126 -5.41 6.39 -12.83
N GLN A 127 -4.94 7.65 -12.69
CA GLN A 127 -4.28 8.39 -13.78
C GLN A 127 -2.89 7.84 -14.10
N ARG A 128 -2.19 7.25 -13.12
CA ARG A 128 -0.82 6.72 -13.26
C ARG A 128 -0.77 5.25 -13.69
N LEU A 129 -1.85 4.51 -13.56
CA LEU A 129 -1.93 3.14 -14.07
C LEU A 129 -1.94 3.11 -15.62
N ALA A 130 -1.30 2.12 -16.19
CA ALA A 130 -1.43 1.78 -17.59
C ALA A 130 -2.86 1.28 -17.91
N PRO A 131 -3.34 1.34 -19.18
CA PRO A 131 -4.52 0.58 -19.55
C PRO A 131 -4.32 -0.91 -19.23
N GLY A 132 -5.28 -1.51 -18.55
CA GLY A 132 -5.16 -2.88 -18.01
C GLY A 132 -4.24 -3.02 -16.79
N GLY A 133 -3.75 -1.91 -16.25
CA GLY A 133 -2.93 -1.91 -15.01
C GLY A 133 -3.78 -2.13 -13.77
N ARG A 134 -3.12 -2.53 -12.70
CA ARG A 134 -3.74 -2.94 -11.42
C ARG A 134 -3.23 -2.11 -10.24
N PHE A 135 -4.12 -1.76 -9.35
CA PHE A 135 -3.79 -1.31 -7.99
C PHE A 135 -4.15 -2.40 -6.98
N VAL A 136 -3.23 -2.70 -6.07
CA VAL A 136 -3.45 -3.59 -4.93
C VAL A 136 -3.27 -2.79 -3.64
N LEU A 137 -4.34 -2.68 -2.88
CA LEU A 137 -4.37 -2.02 -1.57
C LEU A 137 -4.51 -3.09 -0.49
N ALA A 138 -3.55 -3.16 0.41
CA ALA A 138 -3.59 -4.00 1.60
C ALA A 138 -3.50 -3.11 2.84
N ASP A 139 -4.56 -3.07 3.65
CA ASP A 139 -4.57 -2.06 4.72
C ASP A 139 -5.44 -2.46 5.91
N VAL A 140 -5.26 -1.70 6.99
CA VAL A 140 -6.16 -1.75 8.15
C VAL A 140 -7.48 -1.09 7.78
N ILE A 141 -8.57 -1.72 8.16
CA ILE A 141 -9.93 -1.27 7.90
C ILE A 141 -10.72 -1.15 9.20
N VAL A 142 -11.85 -0.43 9.14
CA VAL A 142 -12.88 -0.50 10.19
C VAL A 142 -13.70 -1.77 9.94
N PRO A 143 -13.63 -2.80 10.80
CA PRO A 143 -14.41 -4.02 10.62
C PRO A 143 -15.88 -3.82 10.98
N ASP A 144 -16.75 -4.75 10.59
CA ASP A 144 -18.16 -4.72 10.94
C ASP A 144 -18.41 -5.08 12.41
N ASP A 145 -17.65 -6.02 12.96
CA ASP A 145 -17.66 -6.37 14.38
C ASP A 145 -16.54 -5.61 15.11
N PRO A 146 -16.86 -4.77 16.09
CA PRO A 146 -15.84 -4.10 16.89
C PRO A 146 -14.89 -5.07 17.64
N GLY A 147 -15.28 -6.32 17.83
CA GLY A 147 -14.43 -7.37 18.42
C GLY A 147 -13.29 -7.82 17.51
N ASP A 148 -13.36 -7.45 16.22
CA ASP A 148 -12.34 -7.72 15.22
C ASP A 148 -11.31 -6.57 15.07
N GLU A 149 -11.44 -5.47 15.83
CA GLU A 149 -10.41 -4.43 15.93
C GLU A 149 -9.24 -4.95 16.78
N VAL A 150 -8.23 -5.51 16.14
CA VAL A 150 -7.11 -6.19 16.81
C VAL A 150 -5.73 -5.59 16.49
N THR A 151 -5.62 -4.83 15.41
CA THR A 151 -4.39 -4.12 15.06
C THR A 151 -4.27 -2.87 15.93
N PRO A 152 -3.17 -2.67 16.67
CA PRO A 152 -2.94 -1.45 17.41
C PRO A 152 -2.92 -0.23 16.49
N LEU A 153 -3.72 0.77 16.80
CA LEU A 153 -3.81 2.03 16.06
C LEU A 153 -3.49 3.21 16.96
N ASP A 154 -2.78 4.19 16.41
CA ASP A 154 -2.50 5.46 17.09
C ASP A 154 -3.67 6.44 16.85
N ALA A 155 -4.43 6.68 17.90
CA ALA A 155 -5.61 7.54 17.85
C ALA A 155 -5.25 8.98 17.41
N GLY A 156 -5.85 9.42 16.31
CA GLY A 156 -5.61 10.75 15.73
C GLY A 156 -4.55 10.79 14.65
N TYR A 157 -3.80 9.70 14.46
CA TYR A 157 -2.88 9.52 13.35
C TYR A 157 -3.41 8.47 12.36
N ASP A 158 -3.93 7.34 12.86
CA ASP A 158 -4.50 6.28 12.04
C ASP A 158 -6.00 6.53 11.83
N LEU A 159 -6.40 6.57 10.60
CA LEU A 159 -7.75 6.90 10.14
C LEU A 159 -8.28 5.80 9.21
N PRO A 160 -8.41 4.54 9.68
CA PRO A 160 -8.90 3.46 8.83
C PRO A 160 -10.30 3.77 8.31
N SER A 161 -10.67 3.17 7.20
CA SER A 161 -11.98 3.33 6.56
C SER A 161 -12.61 1.97 6.32
N ARG A 162 -13.94 1.92 6.21
CA ARG A 162 -14.64 0.69 5.86
C ARG A 162 -14.26 0.26 4.44
N VAL A 163 -14.32 -1.03 4.18
CA VAL A 163 -14.05 -1.60 2.85
C VAL A 163 -14.98 -1.00 1.80
N GLU A 164 -16.28 -0.87 2.12
CA GLU A 164 -17.29 -0.35 1.19
C GLU A 164 -16.97 1.09 0.74
N GLU A 165 -16.46 1.91 1.65
CA GLU A 165 -16.05 3.28 1.34
C GLU A 165 -14.87 3.29 0.38
N GLN A 166 -13.87 2.44 0.64
CA GLN A 166 -12.69 2.32 -0.23
C GLN A 166 -13.08 1.79 -1.62
N LEU A 167 -13.95 0.79 -1.70
CA LEU A 167 -14.49 0.28 -2.97
C LEU A 167 -15.24 1.39 -3.73
N GLN A 168 -16.02 2.22 -3.03
CA GLN A 168 -16.73 3.32 -3.66
C GLN A 168 -15.76 4.37 -4.22
N TRP A 169 -14.77 4.83 -3.45
CA TRP A 169 -13.79 5.81 -3.93
C TRP A 169 -12.96 5.29 -5.12
N LEU A 170 -12.60 4.01 -5.12
CA LEU A 170 -11.92 3.37 -6.26
C LEU A 170 -12.83 3.32 -7.50
N THR A 171 -14.13 3.05 -7.32
CA THR A 171 -15.12 3.09 -8.40
C THR A 171 -15.29 4.50 -8.94
N ASP A 172 -15.37 5.51 -8.07
CA ASP A 172 -15.46 6.93 -8.45
C ASP A 172 -14.21 7.40 -9.22
N ALA A 173 -13.06 6.77 -8.93
CA ALA A 173 -11.82 6.96 -9.68
C ALA A 173 -11.76 6.21 -11.02
N ALA A 174 -12.89 5.62 -11.47
CA ALA A 174 -13.01 4.83 -12.70
C ALA A 174 -12.16 3.55 -12.74
N LEU A 175 -11.85 2.98 -11.58
CA LEU A 175 -11.29 1.65 -11.44
C LEU A 175 -12.40 0.62 -11.22
N LYS A 176 -12.04 -0.66 -11.38
CA LYS A 176 -12.93 -1.80 -11.12
C LYS A 176 -12.45 -2.54 -9.86
N PRO A 177 -12.90 -2.12 -8.67
CA PRO A 177 -12.42 -2.72 -7.42
C PRO A 177 -13.09 -4.05 -7.13
N THR A 178 -12.35 -4.93 -6.47
CA THR A 178 -12.82 -6.22 -5.94
C THR A 178 -12.15 -6.48 -4.61
N LEU A 179 -12.92 -6.83 -3.59
CA LEU A 179 -12.38 -7.34 -2.33
C LEU A 179 -11.76 -8.73 -2.59
N ARG A 180 -10.46 -8.84 -2.38
CA ARG A 180 -9.72 -10.08 -2.61
C ARG A 180 -9.65 -10.94 -1.35
N TRP A 181 -9.48 -10.31 -0.20
CA TRP A 181 -9.37 -10.96 1.10
C TRP A 181 -9.72 -9.96 2.21
N GLN A 182 -10.33 -10.47 3.26
CA GLN A 182 -10.57 -9.73 4.49
C GLN A 182 -10.52 -10.71 5.66
N HIS A 183 -9.83 -10.33 6.71
CA HIS A 183 -9.85 -11.03 7.98
C HIS A 183 -9.71 -10.01 9.10
N ARG A 184 -10.69 -10.02 10.00
CA ARG A 184 -10.80 -9.03 11.08
C ARG A 184 -10.71 -7.59 10.53
N ASP A 185 -9.74 -6.80 11.03
CA ASP A 185 -9.50 -5.42 10.64
C ASP A 185 -8.47 -5.24 9.51
N LEU A 186 -8.16 -6.32 8.76
CA LEU A 186 -7.29 -6.27 7.60
C LEU A 186 -8.03 -6.62 6.32
N ALA A 187 -7.73 -5.93 5.24
CA ALA A 187 -8.28 -6.24 3.92
C ALA A 187 -7.27 -6.07 2.79
N VAL A 188 -7.44 -6.85 1.73
CA VAL A 188 -6.77 -6.67 0.44
C VAL A 188 -7.82 -6.41 -0.64
N VAL A 189 -7.71 -5.26 -1.28
CA VAL A 189 -8.55 -4.82 -2.40
C VAL A 189 -7.70 -4.76 -3.65
N VAL A 190 -8.23 -5.30 -4.74
CA VAL A 190 -7.66 -5.18 -6.09
C VAL A 190 -8.53 -4.26 -6.92
N ALA A 191 -7.94 -3.32 -7.64
CA ALA A 191 -8.67 -2.41 -8.50
C ALA A 191 -8.01 -2.31 -9.87
N ASP A 192 -8.69 -2.79 -10.91
CA ASP A 192 -8.18 -2.83 -12.27
C ASP A 192 -8.60 -1.60 -13.06
N ARG A 193 -7.66 -1.03 -13.83
CA ARG A 193 -7.96 -0.02 -14.84
C ARG A 193 -8.39 -0.70 -16.14
N ALA A 194 -9.54 -0.28 -16.68
CA ALA A 194 -10.04 -0.75 -17.97
C ALA A 194 -9.10 -0.39 -19.13
#